data_1c624ac92227a88500cc53287a91641f
#
_entry.id   1c624ac92227a88500cc53287a91641f
#
_cell.length_a   1.000
_cell.length_b   1.000
_cell.length_c   1.000
_cell.angle_alpha   90.00
_cell.angle_beta   90.00
_cell.angle_gamma   90.00
#
_symmetry.space_group_name_H-M   'P 1'
#
loop_
_entity.id
_entity.type
_entity.pdbx_description
1 polymer ?
#
loop_
_entity_poly.entity_id
_entity_poly.type
_entity_poly.pdbx_seq_one_letter_code
_entity_poly.pdbx_strand_id
1 'polypeptide(L)'
;MTDKAKPPQPMAFKNLAELKRYIKLGTEFKATRHKYHPDIVGLTRVVTKVQTNGFYSKIKDEPNHRFSDCNGGKGFFTELGKAGGYIFDGTAVKVLDKRGENGVIYELEFYRENTEVNEMNEYDRLYRQAQRYREMYPE
;
A
#
# COMPACT_ATOMS: atom_id res chain seq x y z
N MET A 1 25.44 0.44 -4.64
CA MET A 1 25.06 0.07 -4.75
C MET A 1 24.33 -0.31 -4.75
N THR A 2 23.97 -0.29 -4.77
CA THR A 2 23.31 -0.68 -4.67
C THR A 2 22.58 -1.22 -5.00
N ASP A 3 22.38 -0.98 -5.46
CA ASP A 3 21.68 -1.54 -6.03
C ASP A 3 21.32 -2.61 -5.81
N LYS A 4 21.43 -2.74 -5.34
CA LYS A 4 21.12 -3.79 -4.89
C LYS A 4 19.97 -3.87 -4.22
N ALA A 5 19.02 -3.16 -4.48
CA ALA A 5 17.71 -3.25 -3.94
C ALA A 5 17.20 -4.63 -4.28
N LYS A 6 17.02 -5.44 -3.30
CA LYS A 6 16.36 -6.71 -3.49
C LYS A 6 14.93 -6.43 -3.93
N PRO A 7 14.34 -7.32 -4.77
CA PRO A 7 12.93 -7.14 -5.12
C PRO A 7 12.08 -7.08 -3.87
N PRO A 8 11.01 -6.31 -3.87
CA PRO A 8 10.09 -6.28 -2.73
C PRO A 8 9.57 -7.69 -2.44
N GLN A 9 9.47 -8.02 -1.17
CA GLN A 9 8.98 -9.32 -0.75
C GLN A 9 7.54 -9.21 -0.31
N PRO A 10 6.65 -10.06 -0.83
CA PRO A 10 5.25 -10.01 -0.43
C PRO A 10 5.08 -10.39 1.03
N MET A 11 4.09 -9.77 1.67
CA MET A 11 3.73 -10.05 3.05
C MET A 11 2.52 -10.96 3.12
N ALA A 12 2.52 -11.88 4.09
CA ALA A 12 1.37 -12.71 4.37
C ALA A 12 0.66 -12.17 5.61
N PHE A 13 -0.67 -12.18 5.57
CA PHE A 13 -1.49 -11.72 6.70
C PHE A 13 -2.43 -12.85 7.13
N LYS A 14 -2.73 -12.91 8.40
CA LYS A 14 -3.62 -13.93 8.94
C LYS A 14 -5.09 -13.54 8.83
N ASN A 15 -5.37 -12.25 8.95
CA ASN A 15 -6.74 -11.75 8.95
C ASN A 15 -6.76 -10.26 8.64
N LEU A 16 -7.97 -9.72 8.53
CA LEU A 16 -8.17 -8.33 8.19
C LEU A 16 -7.58 -7.38 9.22
N ALA A 17 -7.67 -7.71 10.49
CA ALA A 17 -7.15 -6.85 11.55
C ALA A 17 -5.64 -6.69 11.43
N GLU A 18 -4.94 -7.79 11.10
CA GLU A 18 -3.50 -7.73 10.89
C GLU A 18 -3.14 -6.87 9.68
N LEU A 19 -3.90 -7.01 8.59
CA LEU A 19 -3.70 -6.19 7.41
C LEU A 19 -3.91 -4.71 7.73
N LYS A 20 -4.98 -4.39 8.44
CA LYS A 20 -5.27 -3.00 8.80
C LYS A 20 -4.17 -2.39 9.65
N ARG A 21 -3.59 -3.15 10.55
CA ARG A 21 -2.49 -2.65 11.37
C ARG A 21 -1.23 -2.43 10.57
N TYR A 22 -1.06 -3.19 9.48
CA TYR A 22 0.12 -3.07 8.63
C TYR A 22 0.08 -1.84 7.74
N ILE A 23 -1.10 -1.51 7.20
CA ILE A 23 -1.25 -0.44 6.21
C ILE A 23 -0.99 0.92 6.85
N LYS A 24 -0.09 1.68 6.24
CA LYS A 24 0.25 3.04 6.68
C LYS A 24 0.65 3.86 5.47
N LEU A 25 0.86 5.15 5.68
CA LEU A 25 1.34 6.03 4.61
C LEU A 25 2.63 5.47 4.05
N GLY A 26 2.71 5.41 2.74
CA GLY A 26 3.90 4.92 2.05
C GLY A 26 3.93 3.42 1.82
N THR A 27 2.98 2.67 2.36
CA THR A 27 2.91 1.23 2.10
C THR A 27 2.70 0.98 0.61
N GLU A 28 3.50 0.09 0.03
CA GLU A 28 3.41 -0.25 -1.39
C GLU A 28 2.72 -1.58 -1.58
N PHE A 29 1.95 -1.66 -2.65
CA PHE A 29 1.23 -2.88 -2.98
C PHE A 29 0.88 -2.88 -4.46
N LYS A 30 0.42 -4.04 -4.94
CA LYS A 30 -0.07 -4.19 -6.31
C LYS A 30 -1.38 -4.93 -6.29
N ALA A 31 -2.23 -4.65 -7.27
CA ALA A 31 -3.33 -5.55 -7.56
C ALA A 31 -2.78 -6.62 -8.49
N THR A 32 -2.92 -7.88 -8.10
CA THR A 32 -2.54 -9.00 -8.95
C THR A 32 -3.70 -9.46 -9.81
N ARG A 33 -4.91 -8.99 -9.45
CA ARG A 33 -6.13 -9.27 -10.18
C ARG A 33 -7.14 -8.18 -9.84
N HIS A 34 -7.87 -7.69 -10.83
CA HIS A 34 -8.94 -6.73 -10.57
C HIS A 34 -10.03 -6.90 -11.62
N LYS A 35 -11.22 -7.25 -11.16
CA LYS A 35 -12.34 -7.55 -12.06
C LYS A 35 -12.78 -6.31 -12.85
N TYR A 36 -12.81 -5.16 -12.18
CA TYR A 36 -13.35 -3.94 -12.79
C TYR A 36 -12.28 -3.03 -13.37
N HIS A 37 -11.05 -3.19 -12.95
CA HIS A 37 -9.95 -2.32 -13.39
C HIS A 37 -8.71 -3.13 -13.75
N PRO A 38 -8.80 -3.95 -14.83
CA PRO A 38 -7.65 -4.78 -15.19
C PRO A 38 -6.44 -3.96 -15.65
N ASP A 39 -6.65 -2.70 -16.01
CA ASP A 39 -5.58 -1.82 -16.48
C ASP A 39 -4.61 -1.42 -15.36
N ILE A 40 -5.00 -1.54 -14.10
CA ILE A 40 -4.08 -1.21 -13.00
C ILE A 40 -3.40 -2.45 -12.40
N VAL A 41 -3.69 -3.63 -12.92
CA VAL A 41 -3.05 -4.86 -12.45
C VAL A 41 -1.55 -4.79 -12.74
N GLY A 42 -0.75 -5.10 -11.73
CA GLY A 42 0.71 -5.08 -11.86
C GLY A 42 1.37 -3.73 -11.64
N LEU A 43 0.58 -2.67 -11.52
CA LEU A 43 1.15 -1.35 -11.24
C LEU A 43 1.36 -1.18 -9.74
N THR A 44 2.52 -0.67 -9.36
CA THR A 44 2.80 -0.40 -7.95
C THR A 44 1.99 0.79 -7.49
N ARG A 45 1.32 0.63 -6.36
CA ARG A 45 0.51 1.69 -5.76
C ARG A 45 1.07 2.02 -4.39
N VAL A 46 0.91 3.27 -3.97
CA VAL A 46 1.43 3.76 -2.69
C VAL A 46 0.28 4.33 -1.89
N VAL A 47 0.17 3.92 -0.63
CA VAL A 47 -0.87 4.40 0.26
C VAL A 47 -0.61 5.87 0.60
N THR A 48 -1.61 6.71 0.36
CA THR A 48 -1.50 8.16 0.58
C THR A 48 -2.32 8.66 1.76
N LYS A 49 -3.31 7.88 2.19
CA LYS A 49 -4.14 8.25 3.34
C LYS A 49 -4.81 7.01 3.88
N VAL A 50 -4.85 6.88 5.20
CA VAL A 50 -5.50 5.74 5.86
C VAL A 50 -6.70 6.25 6.63
N GLN A 51 -7.82 5.54 6.51
CA GLN A 51 -9.04 5.85 7.24
C GLN A 51 -9.54 4.58 7.93
N THR A 52 -10.52 4.73 8.79
CA THR A 52 -11.10 3.60 9.53
C THR A 52 -11.65 2.53 8.60
N ASN A 53 -12.27 2.95 7.50
CA ASN A 53 -12.96 2.03 6.59
C ASN A 53 -12.18 1.71 5.31
N GLY A 54 -10.91 2.12 5.23
CA GLY A 54 -10.14 1.84 4.03
C GLY A 54 -8.95 2.78 3.87
N PHE A 55 -8.44 2.86 2.66
CA PHE A 55 -7.29 3.72 2.40
C PHE A 55 -7.32 4.23 0.96
N TYR A 56 -6.65 5.35 0.75
CA TYR A 56 -6.43 5.91 -0.59
C TYR A 56 -5.02 5.55 -1.05
N SER A 57 -4.87 5.39 -2.35
CA SER A 57 -3.57 5.09 -2.94
C SER A 57 -3.44 5.75 -4.30
N LYS A 58 -2.20 5.98 -4.70
CA LYS A 58 -1.87 6.51 -6.02
C LYS A 58 -0.94 5.55 -6.73
N ILE A 59 -0.92 5.62 -8.05
CA ILE A 59 0.03 4.86 -8.84
C ILE A 59 1.41 5.48 -8.62
N LYS A 60 2.37 4.65 -8.22
CA LYS A 60 3.72 5.13 -7.92
C LYS A 60 4.33 5.77 -9.17
N ASP A 61 4.93 6.94 -8.99
CA ASP A 61 5.61 7.70 -10.03
C ASP A 61 4.72 8.15 -11.19
N GLU A 62 3.40 8.09 -11.01
CA GLU A 62 2.45 8.55 -12.04
C GLU A 62 1.37 9.42 -11.42
N PRO A 63 1.72 10.64 -11.01
CA PRO A 63 0.75 11.52 -10.33
C PRO A 63 -0.41 11.94 -11.23
N ASN A 64 -0.22 11.89 -12.54
CA ASN A 64 -1.27 12.29 -13.49
C ASN A 64 -2.14 11.11 -13.94
N HIS A 65 -1.85 9.91 -13.47
CA HIS A 65 -2.68 8.75 -13.77
C HIS A 65 -4.08 8.98 -13.21
N ARG A 66 -5.10 8.56 -13.96
CA ARG A 66 -6.49 8.80 -13.53
C ARG A 66 -6.79 8.27 -12.13
N PHE A 67 -6.18 7.15 -11.74
CA PHE A 67 -6.36 6.58 -10.41
C PHE A 67 -5.57 7.34 -9.34
N SER A 68 -4.57 8.10 -9.74
CA SER A 68 -3.83 8.96 -8.81
C SER A 68 -4.55 10.27 -8.57
N ASP A 69 -5.26 10.76 -9.58
CA ASP A 69 -5.87 12.10 -9.54
C ASP A 69 -7.33 12.10 -9.11
N CYS A 70 -7.90 10.94 -8.82
CA CYS A 70 -9.29 10.88 -8.42
C CYS A 70 -9.49 11.26 -6.96
N ASN A 71 -10.74 11.43 -6.55
CA ASN A 71 -11.13 11.78 -5.18
C ASN A 71 -10.44 13.05 -4.67
N GLY A 72 -10.43 14.07 -5.53
CA GLY A 72 -9.83 15.35 -5.14
C GLY A 72 -8.33 15.28 -4.99
N GLY A 73 -7.67 14.38 -5.72
CA GLY A 73 -6.23 14.23 -5.66
C GLY A 73 -5.74 13.27 -4.59
N LYS A 74 -6.64 12.69 -3.81
CA LYS A 74 -6.26 11.72 -2.78
C LYS A 74 -5.87 10.37 -3.34
N GLY A 75 -6.38 10.04 -4.52
CA GLY A 75 -6.12 8.77 -5.16
C GLY A 75 -7.31 7.83 -5.08
N PHE A 76 -7.08 6.59 -5.49
CA PHE A 76 -8.12 5.57 -5.56
C PHE A 76 -8.40 5.01 -4.17
N PHE A 77 -9.68 4.98 -3.79
CA PHE A 77 -10.07 4.47 -2.47
C PHE A 77 -10.29 2.96 -2.50
N THR A 78 -9.65 2.25 -1.58
CA THR A 78 -9.85 0.82 -1.38
C THR A 78 -10.56 0.62 -0.05
N GLU A 79 -11.75 0.06 -0.11
CA GLU A 79 -12.58 -0.14 1.08
C GLU A 79 -12.15 -1.39 1.83
N LEU A 80 -12.04 -1.28 3.14
CA LEU A 80 -11.75 -2.42 4.01
C LEU A 80 -12.84 -2.52 5.07
N GLY A 81 -13.51 -3.65 5.11
CA GLY A 81 -14.51 -3.90 6.14
C GLY A 81 -15.95 -3.97 5.66
N LYS A 82 -16.22 -3.53 4.42
CA LYS A 82 -17.57 -3.59 3.87
C LYS A 82 -17.73 -4.54 2.69
N ALA A 83 -16.65 -5.19 2.31
CA ALA A 83 -16.71 -6.18 1.23
C ALA A 83 -17.41 -7.44 1.73
N GLY A 84 -17.76 -8.33 0.81
CA GLY A 84 -18.42 -9.58 1.14
C GLY A 84 -17.56 -10.56 1.89
N GLY A 85 -16.28 -10.28 1.99
CA GLY A 85 -15.36 -11.11 2.76
C GLY A 85 -13.96 -10.96 2.24
N TYR A 86 -13.03 -11.52 3.01
CA TYR A 86 -11.61 -11.49 2.68
C TYR A 86 -11.05 -12.87 2.83
N ILE A 87 -10.23 -13.30 1.87
CA ILE A 87 -9.51 -14.56 1.95
C ILE A 87 -8.03 -14.24 1.97
N PHE A 88 -7.35 -14.74 2.98
CA PHE A 88 -5.90 -14.55 3.14
C PHE A 88 -5.23 -15.85 2.76
N ASP A 89 -4.71 -15.90 1.54
CA ASP A 89 -4.14 -17.10 0.96
C ASP A 89 -2.66 -16.85 0.67
N GLY A 90 -1.80 -17.26 1.61
CA GLY A 90 -0.39 -16.94 1.51
C GLY A 90 -0.19 -15.43 1.51
N THR A 91 0.39 -14.90 0.45
CA THR A 91 0.62 -13.46 0.32
C THR A 91 -0.51 -12.74 -0.39
N ALA A 92 -1.51 -13.44 -0.88
CA ALA A 92 -2.62 -12.84 -1.61
C ALA A 92 -3.73 -12.45 -0.65
N VAL A 93 -4.21 -11.21 -0.77
CA VAL A 93 -5.39 -10.74 -0.08
C VAL A 93 -6.50 -10.69 -1.11
N LYS A 94 -7.43 -11.64 -1.03
CA LYS A 94 -8.54 -11.73 -1.99
C LYS A 94 -9.76 -11.06 -1.38
N VAL A 95 -10.36 -10.15 -2.11
CA VAL A 95 -11.54 -9.42 -1.65
C VAL A 95 -12.75 -9.90 -2.45
N LEU A 96 -13.77 -10.31 -1.72
CA LEU A 96 -14.95 -10.90 -2.32
C LEU A 96 -16.03 -9.86 -2.55
N ASP A 97 -16.88 -10.13 -3.54
CA ASP A 97 -18.04 -9.31 -3.80
C ASP A 97 -18.93 -9.28 -2.56
N LYS A 98 -19.58 -8.15 -2.31
CA LYS A 98 -20.44 -7.98 -1.15
C LYS A 98 -21.55 -9.03 -1.03
N ARG A 99 -22.01 -9.52 -2.17
CA ARG A 99 -23.04 -10.55 -2.21
C ARG A 99 -22.46 -11.94 -2.25
N GLY A 100 -21.15 -12.04 -2.44
CA GLY A 100 -20.49 -13.32 -2.57
C GLY A 100 -20.83 -14.07 -3.86
N GLU A 101 -21.62 -13.46 -4.73
CA GLU A 101 -22.12 -14.13 -5.93
C GLU A 101 -21.08 -14.20 -7.04
N ASN A 102 -20.25 -13.17 -7.15
CA ASN A 102 -19.30 -13.04 -8.25
C ASN A 102 -17.88 -13.42 -7.85
N GLY A 103 -17.73 -13.98 -6.67
CA GLY A 103 -16.44 -14.44 -6.20
C GLY A 103 -15.47 -13.29 -5.93
N VAL A 104 -14.21 -13.50 -6.30
CA VAL A 104 -13.15 -12.54 -6.01
C VAL A 104 -13.27 -11.34 -6.95
N ILE A 105 -13.38 -10.14 -6.39
CA ILE A 105 -13.41 -8.93 -7.21
C ILE A 105 -12.02 -8.35 -7.42
N TYR A 106 -11.11 -8.50 -6.47
CA TYR A 106 -9.72 -8.16 -6.71
C TYR A 106 -8.82 -8.87 -5.70
N GLU A 107 -7.55 -8.99 -6.07
CA GLU A 107 -6.50 -9.53 -5.22
C GLU A 107 -5.41 -8.51 -5.09
N LEU A 108 -4.92 -8.35 -3.87
CA LEU A 108 -3.86 -7.40 -3.58
C LEU A 108 -2.67 -8.14 -2.97
N GLU A 109 -1.49 -7.61 -3.25
CA GLU A 109 -0.25 -8.13 -2.69
C GLU A 109 0.52 -6.95 -2.12
N PHE A 110 0.75 -6.99 -0.82
CA PHE A 110 1.45 -5.92 -0.10
C PHE A 110 2.90 -6.33 0.11
N TYR A 111 3.79 -5.37 0.07
CA TYR A 111 5.21 -5.66 0.11
C TYR A 111 5.85 -5.22 1.40
N ARG A 112 6.70 -6.10 1.92
CA ARG A 112 7.55 -5.78 3.05
C ARG A 112 8.67 -4.87 2.59
N GLU A 113 9.03 -3.90 3.41
CA GLU A 113 10.21 -3.12 3.14
C GLU A 113 11.43 -4.04 3.17
N ASN A 114 12.36 -3.82 2.24
CA ASN A 114 13.60 -4.56 2.22
C ASN A 114 14.40 -4.21 3.48
N THR A 115 14.86 -5.23 4.19
CA THR A 115 15.52 -5.03 5.47
C THR A 115 16.76 -4.15 5.35
N GLU A 116 17.57 -4.37 4.33
CA GLU A 116 18.75 -3.56 4.12
C GLU A 116 18.41 -2.12 3.81
N VAL A 117 17.45 -1.93 2.91
CA VAL A 117 16.97 -0.60 2.56
C VAL A 117 16.33 0.04 3.79
N ASN A 118 15.62 -0.75 4.57
CA ASN A 118 14.95 -0.26 5.76
C ASN A 118 15.95 0.26 6.79
N GLU A 119 17.05 -0.44 6.99
CA GLU A 119 18.09 0.00 7.89
C GLU A 119 18.71 1.32 7.44
N MET A 120 19.00 1.43 6.15
CA MET A 120 19.53 2.67 5.60
C MET A 120 18.53 3.80 5.71
N ASN A 121 17.27 3.51 5.41
CA ASN A 121 16.22 4.51 5.47
C ASN A 121 15.98 5.00 6.89
N GLU A 122 16.08 4.10 7.86
CA GLU A 122 15.93 4.48 9.25
C GLU A 122 17.05 5.42 9.68
N TYR A 123 18.29 5.09 9.30
CA TYR A 123 19.42 5.93 9.59
C TYR A 123 19.27 7.32 8.96
N ASP A 124 18.88 7.34 7.71
CA ASP A 124 18.66 8.58 6.97
C ASP A 124 17.54 9.39 7.59
N ARG A 125 16.47 8.71 8.02
CA ARG A 125 15.34 9.37 8.65
C ARG A 125 15.74 10.02 9.97
N LEU A 126 16.52 9.32 10.78
CA LEU A 126 17.02 9.88 12.04
C LEU A 126 17.90 11.10 11.79
N TYR A 127 18.73 11.02 10.77
CA TYR A 127 19.59 12.16 10.39
C TYR A 127 18.72 13.35 9.99
N ARG A 128 17.71 13.13 9.18
CA ARG A 128 16.80 14.19 8.75
C ARG A 128 16.01 14.78 9.90
N GLN A 129 15.62 13.95 10.85
CA GLN A 129 14.94 14.44 12.04
C GLN A 129 15.85 15.34 12.86
N ALA A 130 17.09 14.96 13.02
CA ALA A 130 18.06 15.76 13.76
C ALA A 130 18.27 17.11 13.09
N GLN A 131 18.36 17.12 11.76
CA GLN A 131 18.50 18.37 11.02
C GLN A 131 17.27 19.26 11.16
N ARG A 132 16.09 18.68 11.07
CA ARG A 132 14.85 19.44 11.24
C ARG A 132 14.77 20.05 12.63
N TYR A 133 15.21 19.30 13.63
CA TYR A 133 15.21 19.79 14.99
C TYR A 133 16.13 21.01 15.12
N ARG A 134 17.30 20.95 14.51
CA ARG A 134 18.24 22.07 14.51
C ARG A 134 17.68 23.29 13.81
N GLU A 135 16.92 23.08 12.74
CA GLU A 135 16.29 24.18 12.04
C GLU A 135 15.19 24.84 12.89
N MET A 136 14.45 24.02 13.61
CA MET A 136 13.37 24.51 14.45
C MET A 136 13.88 25.16 15.72
N TYR A 137 15.02 24.70 16.23
CA TYR A 137 15.60 25.21 17.48
C TYR A 137 17.08 25.53 17.29
N PRO A 138 17.36 26.54 16.46
CA PRO A 138 18.75 26.94 16.24
C PRO A 138 19.32 27.53 17.52
N GLU A 139 20.57 27.23 17.77
CA GLU A 139 21.23 27.76 18.94
C GLU A 139 21.76 29.16 18.68
#